data_4bcc1964387539ad15bb2debb208e676
#
_entry.id   4bcc1964387539ad15bb2debb208e676
#
_cell.length_a   1.000
_cell.length_b   1.000
_cell.length_c   1.000
_cell.angle_alpha   90.00
_cell.angle_beta   90.00
_cell.angle_gamma   90.00
#
_symmetry.space_group_name_H-M   'P 1'
#
loop_
_entity.id
_entity.type
_entity.pdbx_description
1 polymer ?
#
loop_
_entity_poly.entity_id
_entity_poly.type
_entity_poly.pdbx_seq_one_letter_code
_entity_poly.pdbx_strand_id
1 'polypeptide(L)'
;MCIRDRYKGGLRFRESVNLGIIKFLGFEQIFKNSLTGLPIGGAKGGSDFDPHQASEGEIMRFCQSFMTELYRHVGECTDVPAGDIGVGMREIGYLFGQYKRITNRHESGVLTGKGLTWGGSLVRTEATGYGVVFFTQRMLQQAGKDLDGMRVTVSGSGNVAIHAVEKAQALGATVVACSDSSGC
;
A
#
# COMPACT_ATOMS: atom_id res chain seq x y z
N MET A 1 -26.56 3.94 -12.89
CA MET A 1 -25.17 4.27 -13.23
C MET A 1 -24.33 4.14 -11.97
N CYS A 2 -23.47 3.14 -11.90
CA CYS A 2 -22.55 3.02 -10.77
C CYS A 2 -21.59 4.20 -10.82
N ILE A 3 -21.61 5.02 -9.79
CA ILE A 3 -20.69 6.17 -9.64
C ILE A 3 -19.24 5.69 -9.44
N ARG A 4 -19.07 4.41 -9.13
CA ARG A 4 -17.77 3.76 -8.85
C ARG A 4 -17.75 2.43 -9.58
N ASP A 5 -17.17 2.43 -10.74
CA ASP A 5 -17.12 1.30 -11.67
C ASP A 5 -15.83 0.49 -11.58
N ARG A 6 -14.90 0.86 -10.67
CA ARG A 6 -13.70 0.11 -10.36
C ARG A 6 -13.32 0.25 -8.89
N TYR A 7 -12.61 -0.73 -8.38
CA TYR A 7 -12.14 -0.76 -7.00
C TYR A 7 -10.61 -0.71 -6.94
N LYS A 8 -10.10 -0.10 -5.90
CA LYS A 8 -8.67 0.08 -5.69
C LYS A 8 -8.30 -0.30 -4.27
N GLY A 9 -7.28 -1.13 -4.11
CA GLY A 9 -6.77 -1.48 -2.79
C GLY A 9 -5.64 -2.50 -2.82
N GLY A 10 -5.08 -2.78 -1.65
CA GLY A 10 -3.90 -3.62 -1.49
C GLY A 10 -4.20 -5.12 -1.45
N LEU A 11 -3.24 -5.91 -1.88
CA LEU A 11 -3.16 -7.34 -1.62
C LEU A 11 -2.25 -7.55 -0.40
N ARG A 12 -2.70 -8.32 0.59
CA ARG A 12 -1.92 -8.68 1.78
C ARG A 12 -1.55 -10.15 1.75
N PHE A 13 -0.25 -10.46 1.85
CA PHE A 13 0.25 -11.82 2.00
C PHE A 13 0.89 -11.97 3.38
N ARG A 14 0.21 -12.70 4.25
CA ARG A 14 0.66 -12.94 5.62
C ARG A 14 -0.10 -14.13 6.21
N GLU A 15 0.57 -14.95 6.98
CA GLU A 15 0.02 -16.14 7.64
C GLU A 15 -1.31 -15.89 8.37
N SER A 16 -1.47 -14.74 9.01
CA SER A 16 -2.68 -14.41 9.76
C SER A 16 -3.88 -13.98 8.90
N VAL A 17 -3.74 -13.87 7.58
CA VAL A 17 -4.81 -13.42 6.70
C VAL A 17 -5.96 -14.43 6.68
N ASN A 18 -7.16 -13.91 6.90
CA ASN A 18 -8.41 -14.65 6.79
C ASN A 18 -9.52 -13.72 6.27
N LEU A 19 -10.68 -14.30 5.99
CA LEU A 19 -11.81 -13.55 5.42
C LEU A 19 -12.25 -12.37 6.30
N GLY A 20 -12.20 -12.52 7.63
CA GLY A 20 -12.56 -11.44 8.57
C GLY A 20 -11.61 -10.25 8.45
N ILE A 21 -10.31 -10.52 8.40
CA ILE A 21 -9.28 -9.49 8.19
C ILE A 21 -9.45 -8.79 6.84
N ILE A 22 -9.67 -9.54 5.76
CA ILE A 22 -9.86 -8.94 4.43
C ILE A 22 -11.12 -8.08 4.37
N LYS A 23 -12.23 -8.50 4.99
CA LYS A 23 -13.45 -7.69 5.09
C LYS A 23 -13.20 -6.39 5.86
N PHE A 24 -12.51 -6.45 6.99
CA PHE A 24 -12.16 -5.27 7.78
C PHE A 24 -11.26 -4.30 7.00
N LEU A 25 -10.21 -4.81 6.37
CA LEU A 25 -9.32 -4.00 5.53
C LEU A 25 -10.05 -3.38 4.33
N GLY A 26 -10.97 -4.12 3.73
CA GLY A 26 -11.83 -3.59 2.66
C GLY A 26 -12.73 -2.46 3.15
N PHE A 27 -13.30 -2.59 4.33
CA PHE A 27 -14.07 -1.54 4.99
C PHE A 27 -13.23 -0.26 5.20
N GLU A 28 -12.02 -0.37 5.76
CA GLU A 28 -11.12 0.77 5.90
C GLU A 28 -10.77 1.41 4.54
N GLN A 29 -10.54 0.57 3.52
CA GLN A 29 -10.19 1.06 2.18
C GLN A 29 -11.33 1.83 1.52
N ILE A 30 -12.59 1.50 1.80
CA ILE A 30 -13.77 2.22 1.32
C ILE A 30 -13.72 3.68 1.81
N PHE A 31 -13.50 3.90 3.10
CA PHE A 31 -13.37 5.26 3.65
C PHE A 31 -12.16 5.99 3.09
N LYS A 32 -11.01 5.33 3.06
CA LYS A 32 -9.79 5.90 2.51
C LYS A 32 -9.99 6.42 1.07
N ASN A 33 -10.58 5.62 0.20
CA ASN A 33 -10.80 6.01 -1.19
C ASN A 33 -11.90 7.08 -1.31
N SER A 34 -12.94 7.00 -0.48
CA SER A 34 -14.03 7.99 -0.44
C SER A 34 -13.51 9.40 -0.13
N LEU A 35 -12.56 9.51 0.80
CA LEU A 35 -11.97 10.79 1.21
C LEU A 35 -11.08 11.45 0.14
N THR A 36 -10.69 10.72 -0.90
CA THR A 36 -9.94 11.31 -2.03
C THR A 36 -10.80 12.13 -2.97
N GLY A 37 -12.14 12.00 -2.92
CA GLY A 37 -13.06 12.59 -3.89
C GLY A 37 -13.03 11.94 -5.27
N LEU A 38 -12.18 10.93 -5.51
CA LEU A 38 -12.11 10.22 -6.77
C LEU A 38 -13.25 9.19 -6.90
N PRO A 39 -13.75 8.93 -8.12
CA PRO A 39 -14.83 7.98 -8.37
C PRO A 39 -14.33 6.52 -8.35
N ILE A 40 -13.65 6.11 -7.29
CA ILE A 40 -13.11 4.77 -7.10
C ILE A 40 -13.64 4.15 -5.81
N GLY A 41 -14.02 2.87 -5.86
CA GLY A 41 -14.38 2.08 -4.69
C GLY A 41 -13.15 1.59 -3.93
N GLY A 42 -13.36 1.10 -2.70
CA GLY A 42 -12.32 0.45 -1.89
C GLY A 42 -12.46 -1.05 -1.92
N ALA A 43 -11.34 -1.75 -2.11
CA ALA A 43 -11.27 -3.19 -2.03
C ALA A 43 -9.97 -3.66 -1.36
N LYS A 44 -9.98 -4.88 -0.88
CA LYS A 44 -8.78 -5.58 -0.38
C LYS A 44 -8.85 -7.04 -0.80
N GLY A 45 -7.68 -7.61 -1.03
CA GLY A 45 -7.51 -9.04 -1.26
C GLY A 45 -6.29 -9.54 -0.51
N GLY A 46 -6.05 -10.84 -0.58
CA GLY A 46 -4.85 -11.39 0.04
C GLY A 46 -4.88 -12.91 0.13
N SER A 47 -3.86 -13.43 0.82
CA SER A 47 -3.69 -14.85 1.12
C SER A 47 -2.95 -15.00 2.45
N ASP A 48 -3.13 -16.16 3.07
CA ASP A 48 -2.38 -16.64 4.24
C ASP A 48 -0.96 -17.12 3.90
N PHE A 49 -0.52 -17.00 2.66
CA PHE A 49 0.87 -17.22 2.28
C PHE A 49 1.79 -16.16 2.91
N ASP A 50 2.84 -16.61 3.61
CA ASP A 50 3.84 -15.71 4.22
C ASP A 50 5.13 -15.66 3.38
N PRO A 51 5.38 -14.56 2.66
CA PRO A 51 6.61 -14.42 1.87
C PRO A 51 7.89 -14.32 2.71
N HIS A 52 7.79 -14.02 4.02
CA HIS A 52 8.98 -13.96 4.89
C HIS A 52 9.57 -15.33 5.19
N GLN A 53 8.78 -16.39 5.08
CA GLN A 53 9.20 -17.77 5.33
C GLN A 53 9.48 -18.55 4.03
N ALA A 54 9.33 -17.91 2.88
CA ALA A 54 9.44 -18.54 1.58
C ALA A 54 10.71 -18.09 0.83
N SER A 55 11.26 -18.98 0.03
CA SER A 55 12.34 -18.67 -0.88
C SER A 55 11.86 -17.77 -2.03
N GLU A 56 12.77 -17.07 -2.67
CA GLU A 56 12.49 -16.20 -3.83
C GLU A 56 11.71 -16.94 -4.94
N GLY A 57 12.11 -18.18 -5.24
CA GLY A 57 11.45 -19.00 -6.24
C GLY A 57 10.02 -19.42 -5.84
N GLU A 58 9.76 -19.64 -4.56
CA GLU A 58 8.42 -19.94 -4.05
C GLU A 58 7.53 -18.72 -4.11
N ILE A 59 8.03 -17.55 -3.71
CA ILE A 59 7.31 -16.28 -3.83
C ILE A 59 6.91 -16.01 -5.28
N MET A 60 7.85 -16.18 -6.21
CA MET A 60 7.58 -16.01 -7.64
C MET A 60 6.49 -16.96 -8.13
N ARG A 61 6.60 -18.26 -7.84
CA ARG A 61 5.60 -19.26 -8.25
C ARG A 61 4.23 -18.99 -7.64
N PHE A 62 4.20 -18.62 -6.37
CA PHE A 62 2.96 -18.25 -5.69
C PHE A 62 2.30 -17.04 -6.36
N CYS A 63 3.03 -15.95 -6.59
CA CYS A 63 2.51 -14.76 -7.27
C CYS A 63 2.00 -15.08 -8.68
N GLN A 64 2.71 -15.94 -9.41
CA GLN A 64 2.28 -16.36 -10.75
C GLN A 64 0.98 -17.18 -10.69
N SER A 65 0.87 -18.13 -9.77
CA SER A 65 -0.34 -18.93 -9.56
C SER A 65 -1.51 -18.06 -9.13
N PHE A 66 -1.29 -17.16 -8.17
CA PHE A 66 -2.29 -16.23 -7.66
C PHE A 66 -2.84 -15.33 -8.79
N MET A 67 -1.96 -14.77 -9.62
CA MET A 67 -2.37 -13.93 -10.75
C MET A 67 -3.09 -14.72 -11.84
N THR A 68 -2.79 -16.02 -12.01
CA THR A 68 -3.48 -16.88 -12.97
C THR A 68 -4.97 -17.01 -12.67
N GLU A 69 -5.37 -16.89 -11.40
CA GLU A 69 -6.78 -16.83 -11.01
C GLU A 69 -7.31 -15.38 -10.99
N LEU A 70 -6.51 -14.44 -10.51
CA LEU A 70 -6.91 -13.06 -10.31
C LEU A 70 -7.11 -12.27 -11.62
N TYR A 71 -6.36 -12.58 -12.70
CA TYR A 71 -6.31 -11.75 -13.91
C TYR A 71 -7.68 -11.47 -14.55
N ARG A 72 -8.65 -12.37 -14.35
CA ARG A 72 -10.02 -12.22 -14.87
C ARG A 72 -10.82 -11.10 -14.22
N HIS A 73 -10.37 -10.64 -13.05
CA HIS A 73 -11.09 -9.69 -12.20
C HIS A 73 -10.38 -8.34 -12.11
N VAL A 74 -9.20 -8.19 -12.72
CA VAL A 74 -8.37 -7.00 -12.61
C VAL A 74 -8.01 -6.44 -13.99
N GLY A 75 -7.75 -5.16 -14.05
CA GLY A 75 -7.40 -4.46 -15.29
C GLY A 75 -7.31 -2.96 -15.03
N GLU A 76 -6.71 -2.19 -15.92
CA GLU A 76 -6.58 -0.75 -15.77
C GLU A 76 -7.94 -0.02 -15.71
N CYS A 77 -8.98 -0.60 -16.31
CA CYS A 77 -10.36 -0.11 -16.30
C CYS A 77 -11.29 -1.00 -15.46
N THR A 78 -10.77 -1.95 -14.72
CA THR A 78 -11.52 -2.85 -13.82
C THR A 78 -10.99 -2.63 -12.39
N ASP A 79 -10.82 -3.67 -11.61
CA ASP A 79 -10.22 -3.53 -10.28
C ASP A 79 -8.70 -3.41 -10.37
N VAL A 80 -8.12 -2.50 -9.59
CA VAL A 80 -6.69 -2.20 -9.62
C VAL A 80 -6.04 -2.53 -8.27
N PRO A 81 -5.40 -3.70 -8.14
CA PRO A 81 -4.67 -4.05 -6.93
C PRO A 81 -3.42 -3.18 -6.69
N ALA A 82 -3.01 -3.17 -5.44
CA ALA A 82 -1.80 -2.49 -4.96
C ALA A 82 -1.03 -3.38 -3.98
N GLY A 83 0.14 -2.93 -3.55
CA GLY A 83 0.85 -3.54 -2.44
C GLY A 83 0.20 -3.26 -1.08
N ASP A 84 0.46 -4.16 -0.15
CA ASP A 84 0.15 -4.08 1.28
C ASP A 84 1.17 -4.96 2.03
N ILE A 85 0.95 -5.31 3.30
CA ILE A 85 1.87 -6.18 4.05
C ILE A 85 2.16 -7.47 3.27
N GLY A 86 3.43 -7.80 3.10
CA GLY A 86 3.90 -8.97 2.35
C GLY A 86 3.81 -8.86 0.82
N VAL A 87 3.38 -7.70 0.30
CA VAL A 87 3.32 -7.43 -1.14
C VAL A 87 3.99 -6.10 -1.44
N GLY A 88 5.29 -6.17 -1.68
CA GLY A 88 6.11 -5.03 -2.11
C GLY A 88 6.30 -4.96 -3.62
N MET A 89 7.28 -4.16 -4.05
CA MET A 89 7.61 -3.99 -5.47
C MET A 89 7.99 -5.32 -6.14
N ARG A 90 8.63 -6.22 -5.44
CA ARG A 90 9.03 -7.55 -5.91
C ARG A 90 7.80 -8.40 -6.27
N GLU A 91 6.88 -8.56 -5.33
CA GLU A 91 5.64 -9.33 -5.53
C GLU A 91 4.77 -8.71 -6.62
N ILE A 92 4.66 -7.39 -6.63
CA ILE A 92 3.98 -6.65 -7.71
C ILE A 92 4.63 -6.94 -9.06
N GLY A 93 5.96 -7.05 -9.11
CA GLY A 93 6.70 -7.41 -10.32
C GLY A 93 6.32 -8.80 -10.86
N TYR A 94 6.27 -9.80 -9.98
CA TYR A 94 5.87 -11.16 -10.36
C TYR A 94 4.39 -11.23 -10.80
N LEU A 95 3.50 -10.55 -10.08
CA LEU A 95 2.08 -10.45 -10.44
C LEU A 95 1.91 -9.78 -11.81
N PHE A 96 2.57 -8.65 -12.04
CA PHE A 96 2.50 -7.92 -13.30
C PHE A 96 3.08 -8.70 -14.47
N GLY A 97 4.22 -9.36 -14.26
CA GLY A 97 4.83 -10.22 -15.28
C GLY A 97 3.92 -11.36 -15.71
N GLN A 98 3.24 -12.00 -14.77
CA GLN A 98 2.28 -13.06 -15.07
C GLN A 98 1.02 -12.53 -15.76
N TYR A 99 0.48 -11.41 -15.31
CA TYR A 99 -0.64 -10.74 -15.99
C TYR A 99 -0.32 -10.47 -17.46
N LYS A 100 0.85 -9.86 -17.72
CA LYS A 100 1.34 -9.59 -19.07
C LYS A 100 1.47 -10.85 -19.92
N ARG A 101 1.96 -11.95 -19.35
CA ARG A 101 2.08 -13.25 -20.06
C ARG A 101 0.72 -13.83 -20.45
N ILE A 102 -0.28 -13.74 -19.55
CA ILE A 102 -1.62 -14.30 -19.81
C ILE A 102 -2.38 -13.46 -20.82
N THR A 103 -2.37 -12.14 -20.64
CA THR A 103 -3.17 -11.21 -21.47
C THR A 103 -2.49 -10.83 -22.78
N ASN A 104 -1.18 -11.09 -22.89
CA ASN A 104 -0.32 -10.62 -23.99
C ASN A 104 -0.39 -9.10 -24.23
N ARG A 105 -0.56 -8.32 -23.13
CA ARG A 105 -0.69 -6.87 -23.17
C ARG A 105 0.19 -6.21 -22.09
N HIS A 106 0.67 -5.00 -22.38
CA HIS A 106 1.35 -4.16 -21.40
C HIS A 106 0.39 -3.09 -20.87
N GLU A 107 -0.44 -3.45 -19.90
CA GLU A 107 -1.37 -2.54 -19.23
C GLU A 107 -0.71 -1.96 -17.98
N SER A 108 -0.13 -0.77 -18.11
CA SER A 108 0.57 -0.13 -16.98
C SER A 108 -0.37 0.24 -15.82
N GLY A 109 -1.66 0.37 -16.08
CA GLY A 109 -2.68 0.71 -15.08
C GLY A 109 -3.19 -0.46 -14.24
N VAL A 110 -2.88 -1.71 -14.58
CA VAL A 110 -3.49 -2.89 -13.92
C VAL A 110 -3.11 -3.06 -12.45
N LEU A 111 -1.90 -2.64 -12.07
CA LEU A 111 -1.37 -2.75 -10.71
C LEU A 111 -0.62 -1.47 -10.34
N THR A 112 -0.69 -1.02 -9.09
CA THR A 112 0.17 0.04 -8.58
C THR A 112 1.27 -0.51 -7.66
N GLY A 113 2.35 0.26 -7.49
CA GLY A 113 3.53 -0.17 -6.74
C GLY A 113 4.63 -0.75 -7.63
N LYS A 114 4.55 -0.51 -8.94
CA LYS A 114 5.57 -0.90 -9.93
C LYS A 114 6.82 -0.04 -9.87
N GLY A 115 7.95 -0.59 -10.31
CA GLY A 115 9.16 0.19 -10.54
C GLY A 115 9.02 1.19 -11.71
N LEU A 116 9.81 2.25 -11.70
CA LEU A 116 9.72 3.33 -12.69
C LEU A 116 9.93 2.85 -14.12
N THR A 117 10.84 1.89 -14.33
CA THR A 117 11.19 1.36 -15.65
C THR A 117 10.10 0.51 -16.30
N TRP A 118 9.05 0.15 -15.55
CA TRP A 118 7.97 -0.70 -16.03
C TRP A 118 6.58 -0.20 -15.64
N GLY A 119 6.41 1.12 -15.64
CA GLY A 119 5.12 1.78 -15.51
C GLY A 119 4.76 2.25 -14.10
N GLY A 120 5.74 2.39 -13.21
CA GLY A 120 5.56 2.99 -11.88
C GLY A 120 5.52 4.51 -11.89
N SER A 121 5.12 5.09 -10.76
CA SER A 121 5.05 6.55 -10.54
C SER A 121 6.17 7.02 -9.62
N LEU A 122 6.60 8.26 -9.80
CA LEU A 122 7.46 8.99 -8.85
C LEU A 122 6.67 9.29 -7.55
N VAL A 123 7.40 9.58 -6.47
CA VAL A 123 6.85 9.99 -5.16
C VAL A 123 5.84 8.97 -4.59
N ARG A 124 6.02 7.68 -4.91
CA ARG A 124 5.14 6.63 -4.38
C ARG A 124 5.63 6.10 -3.03
N THR A 125 6.94 6.04 -2.85
CA THR A 125 7.58 5.41 -1.69
C THR A 125 7.32 6.19 -0.41
N GLU A 126 7.48 7.49 -0.44
CA GLU A 126 7.34 8.40 0.69
C GLU A 126 5.90 8.87 0.96
N ALA A 127 5.00 8.70 -0.02
CA ALA A 127 3.68 9.34 -0.01
C ALA A 127 2.84 9.07 1.24
N THR A 128 2.87 7.86 1.76
CA THR A 128 2.09 7.49 2.94
C THR A 128 2.65 8.13 4.21
N GLY A 129 3.96 8.05 4.41
CA GLY A 129 4.63 8.68 5.57
C GLY A 129 4.45 10.20 5.57
N TYR A 130 4.68 10.83 4.43
CA TYR A 130 4.49 12.27 4.28
C TYR A 130 3.03 12.68 4.51
N GLY A 131 2.08 11.91 3.99
CA GLY A 131 0.65 12.18 4.16
C GLY A 131 0.21 12.15 5.63
N VAL A 132 0.71 11.20 6.41
CA VAL A 132 0.45 11.13 7.87
C VAL A 132 0.94 12.41 8.55
N VAL A 133 2.16 12.85 8.25
CA VAL A 133 2.73 14.05 8.89
C VAL A 133 2.01 15.33 8.45
N PHE A 134 1.65 15.48 7.17
CA PHE A 134 0.86 16.62 6.72
C PHE A 134 -0.52 16.66 7.36
N PHE A 135 -1.16 15.51 7.52
CA PHE A 135 -2.45 15.44 8.22
C PHE A 135 -2.31 15.84 9.69
N THR A 136 -1.28 15.33 10.38
CA THR A 136 -0.96 15.70 11.78
C THR A 136 -0.72 17.19 11.91
N GLN A 137 0.06 17.79 11.01
CA GLN A 137 0.30 19.24 11.00
C GLN A 137 -1.01 20.02 10.88
N ARG A 138 -1.92 19.60 9.99
CA ARG A 138 -3.23 20.27 9.84
C ARG A 138 -4.11 20.13 11.09
N MET A 139 -4.10 18.98 11.75
CA MET A 139 -4.80 18.79 13.02
C MET A 139 -4.25 19.71 14.11
N LEU A 140 -2.93 19.83 14.23
CA LEU A 140 -2.29 20.73 15.18
C LEU A 140 -2.63 22.19 14.91
N GLN A 141 -2.60 22.61 13.66
CA GLN A 141 -2.99 23.98 13.27
C GLN A 141 -4.43 24.32 13.65
N GLN A 142 -5.37 23.39 13.48
CA GLN A 142 -6.74 23.56 13.94
C GLN A 142 -6.86 23.71 15.47
N ALA A 143 -5.94 23.09 16.20
CA ALA A 143 -5.84 23.22 17.66
C ALA A 143 -5.00 24.43 18.12
N GLY A 144 -4.60 25.32 17.20
CA GLY A 144 -3.76 26.48 17.50
C GLY A 144 -2.31 26.13 17.87
N LYS A 145 -1.82 24.98 17.41
CA LYS A 145 -0.46 24.48 17.63
C LYS A 145 0.30 24.33 16.33
N ASP A 146 1.62 24.25 16.41
CA ASP A 146 2.47 23.91 15.27
C ASP A 146 3.22 22.60 15.53
N LEU A 147 3.66 21.94 14.46
CA LEU A 147 4.52 20.79 14.54
C LEU A 147 5.99 21.18 14.83
N ASP A 148 6.38 22.37 14.44
CA ASP A 148 7.73 22.91 14.69
C ASP A 148 8.03 22.94 16.20
N GLY A 149 9.21 22.48 16.58
CA GLY A 149 9.65 22.36 17.96
C GLY A 149 9.00 21.26 18.77
N MET A 150 8.01 20.51 18.24
CA MET A 150 7.39 19.41 18.97
C MET A 150 8.29 18.18 19.06
N ARG A 151 8.17 17.48 20.19
CA ARG A 151 8.76 16.16 20.39
C ARG A 151 7.80 15.10 19.87
N VAL A 152 8.29 14.24 18.96
CA VAL A 152 7.51 13.22 18.26
C VAL A 152 8.08 11.84 18.52
N THR A 153 7.22 10.86 18.72
CA THR A 153 7.57 9.44 18.70
C THR A 153 6.90 8.77 17.51
N VAL A 154 7.58 7.84 16.86
CA VAL A 154 7.06 7.10 15.70
C VAL A 154 7.08 5.62 16.01
N SER A 155 5.90 4.98 16.00
CA SER A 155 5.78 3.54 16.12
C SER A 155 5.86 2.90 14.73
N GLY A 156 6.82 2.00 14.55
CA GLY A 156 7.13 1.32 13.29
C GLY A 156 8.57 1.56 12.84
N SER A 157 9.08 0.65 12.03
CA SER A 157 10.43 0.70 11.44
C SER A 157 10.43 0.47 9.92
N GLY A 158 9.24 0.37 9.31
CA GLY A 158 9.06 0.15 7.89
C GLY A 158 9.04 1.45 7.07
N ASN A 159 8.72 1.30 5.79
CA ASN A 159 8.70 2.40 4.82
C ASN A 159 7.90 3.63 5.29
N VAL A 160 6.71 3.43 5.84
CA VAL A 160 5.85 4.54 6.29
C VAL A 160 6.49 5.29 7.46
N ALA A 161 7.06 4.56 8.43
CA ALA A 161 7.69 5.15 9.59
C ALA A 161 8.93 5.96 9.22
N ILE A 162 9.80 5.42 8.36
CA ILE A 162 11.03 6.09 7.91
C ILE A 162 10.70 7.45 7.28
N HIS A 163 9.75 7.47 6.34
CA HIS A 163 9.36 8.72 5.67
C HIS A 163 8.53 9.65 6.56
N ALA A 164 7.82 9.13 7.56
CA ALA A 164 7.18 9.98 8.57
C ALA A 164 8.22 10.69 9.45
N VAL A 165 9.26 9.98 9.88
CA VAL A 165 10.41 10.58 10.60
C VAL A 165 11.05 11.70 9.78
N GLU A 166 11.43 11.37 8.54
CA GLU A 166 12.06 12.33 7.61
C GLU A 166 11.21 13.60 7.46
N LYS A 167 9.90 13.46 7.20
CA LYS A 167 9.02 14.60 7.00
C LYS A 167 8.78 15.38 8.29
N ALA A 168 8.63 14.72 9.44
CA ALA A 168 8.45 15.40 10.72
C ALA A 168 9.67 16.27 11.06
N GLN A 169 10.89 15.74 10.86
CA GLN A 169 12.13 16.48 11.06
C GLN A 169 12.24 17.65 10.07
N ALA A 170 11.90 17.45 8.79
CA ALA A 170 11.91 18.49 7.78
C ALA A 170 10.93 19.65 8.10
N LEU A 171 9.89 19.39 8.91
CA LEU A 171 8.94 20.40 9.39
C LEU A 171 9.26 20.92 10.81
N GLY A 172 10.49 20.73 11.28
CA GLY A 172 10.98 21.30 12.54
C GLY A 172 10.71 20.47 13.80
N ALA A 173 10.08 19.30 13.69
CA ALA A 173 9.87 18.44 14.86
C ALA A 173 11.15 17.71 15.27
N THR A 174 11.28 17.41 16.57
CA THR A 174 12.32 16.55 17.11
C THR A 174 11.78 15.14 17.30
N VAL A 175 12.21 14.20 16.47
CA VAL A 175 11.88 12.77 16.67
C VAL A 175 12.77 12.20 17.77
N VAL A 176 12.17 11.82 18.88
CA VAL A 176 12.87 11.40 20.12
C VAL A 176 12.91 9.89 20.30
N ALA A 177 12.03 9.15 19.65
CA ALA A 177 12.02 7.68 19.70
C ALA A 177 11.35 7.08 18.46
N CYS A 178 11.84 5.91 18.06
CA CYS A 178 11.21 5.01 17.10
C CYS A 178 11.11 3.63 17.73
N SER A 179 10.02 2.91 17.48
CA SER A 179 9.85 1.55 18.00
C SER A 179 9.40 0.58 16.91
N ASP A 180 9.68 -0.68 17.10
CA ASP A 180 9.13 -1.77 16.30
C ASP A 180 8.57 -2.88 17.21
N SER A 181 8.32 -4.07 16.64
CA SER A 181 7.84 -5.23 17.42
C SER A 181 8.88 -5.80 18.38
N SER A 182 10.15 -5.40 18.26
CA SER A 182 11.28 -5.89 19.06
C SER A 182 11.66 -4.92 20.19
N GLY A 183 11.23 -3.65 20.11
CA GLY A 183 11.55 -2.64 21.13
C GLY A 183 11.59 -1.21 20.58
N CYS A 184 12.19 -0.34 21.41
CA CYS A 184 12.36 1.09 21.16
C CYS A 184 13.83 1.47 21.31
#